data_a75be189da1842871812e20deae17410
#
_entry.id   a75be189da1842871812e20deae17410
#
_cell.length_a   1.000
_cell.length_b   1.000
_cell.length_c   1.000
_cell.angle_alpha   90.00
_cell.angle_beta   90.00
_cell.angle_gamma   90.00
#
_symmetry.space_group_name_H-M   'P 1'
#
loop_
_entity.id
_entity.type
_entity.pdbx_description
1 polymer ?
#
loop_
_entity_poly.entity_id
_entity_poly.type
_entity_poly.pdbx_seq_one_letter_code
_entity_poly.pdbx_strand_id
1 'polypeptide(L)'
;VEPEQNAAGPGTESGPTAEQPRRLSRRGLLGLVSAGTAGLAAGIGGTVAVTSATSASASSAATRVVPFHGANQAGITTAAQDRLHFAAFDLASTATRDDLIELLQDWTLAAARLTQGLDVSEEGAVGGPDTAPPDDTGEALGLDASSLTLTFGFGPTLFTDESGADRFGLADRRPAELAALPRFRGDALVPTAGGGDLCIQACADDPQVAVHAIRNLSRIAFGRASLRWSQLGFGRTSSTSTAQATPRNLFGFKDGTANIKSEEPDAVQEHVWVQDADGPAWLAGGSYLVARKIRMIIETWDRSQLGEQERVIGRSKGSGAPLSGGGEFTEPDFEAAGATGVPLVDKESHVRLAHPTVNSGVRLLRRGYNFVDGNDELGRLNAGLFFLSFQRSPEQFITVQRNLATDALNEYIKHVGSAVFAVPPGVRDESDFVGSGLFA
;
A
#
# COMPACT_ATOMS: atom_id res chain seq x y z
N VAL A 1 -72.11 3.50 24.96
CA VAL A 1 -72.76 4.60 25.63
C VAL A 1 -71.84 5.82 25.53
N GLU A 2 -72.12 6.65 24.54
CA GLU A 2 -71.78 8.10 24.50
C GLU A 2 -72.78 8.82 25.47
N PRO A 3 -72.73 10.14 25.73
CA PRO A 3 -71.82 11.22 25.24
C PRO A 3 -71.52 12.32 26.31
N GLU A 4 -71.10 13.47 25.78
CA GLU A 4 -71.21 14.91 26.15
C GLU A 4 -69.99 15.58 26.78
N GLN A 5 -69.36 16.50 26.05
CA GLN A 5 -69.57 17.94 25.80
C GLN A 5 -69.42 18.86 27.02
N ASN A 6 -68.45 19.76 27.00
CA ASN A 6 -68.55 21.21 26.89
C ASN A 6 -67.33 21.90 27.51
N ALA A 7 -66.57 22.68 26.78
CA ALA A 7 -66.64 24.09 26.40
C ALA A 7 -65.80 25.03 27.28
N ALA A 8 -65.10 25.89 26.57
CA ALA A 8 -64.65 27.27 26.80
C ALA A 8 -63.15 27.52 27.25
N GLY A 9 -62.45 28.17 26.35
CA GLY A 9 -61.16 28.81 26.45
C GLY A 9 -61.20 30.17 27.19
N PRO A 10 -60.33 31.18 26.95
CA PRO A 10 -59.05 31.21 26.18
C PRO A 10 -57.88 31.82 27.01
N GLY A 11 -56.65 31.68 26.52
CA GLY A 11 -55.49 32.40 27.11
C GLY A 11 -54.31 32.33 26.16
N THR A 12 -54.07 33.43 25.49
CA THR A 12 -52.91 33.72 24.61
C THR A 12 -51.65 33.88 25.40
N GLU A 13 -50.59 33.14 25.01
CA GLU A 13 -49.19 33.59 25.12
C GLU A 13 -48.34 33.03 23.97
N SER A 14 -47.75 33.95 23.24
CA SER A 14 -46.88 33.74 22.09
C SER A 14 -45.46 33.40 22.53
N GLY A 15 -44.94 32.22 22.10
CA GLY A 15 -43.53 31.84 22.16
C GLY A 15 -42.93 31.78 20.75
N PRO A 16 -41.63 31.94 20.58
CA PRO A 16 -41.00 32.24 19.27
C PRO A 16 -40.95 31.03 18.34
N THR A 17 -41.30 31.28 17.09
CA THR A 17 -41.27 30.38 15.95
C THR A 17 -39.88 29.94 15.60
N ALA A 18 -39.59 28.64 15.61
CA ALA A 18 -38.38 28.03 15.05
C ALA A 18 -38.46 28.06 13.51
N GLU A 19 -37.49 28.70 12.89
CA GLU A 19 -37.31 28.70 11.43
C GLU A 19 -36.94 27.29 10.94
N GLN A 20 -37.76 26.73 10.05
CA GLN A 20 -37.44 25.50 9.30
C GLN A 20 -36.52 25.81 8.14
N PRO A 21 -35.50 24.95 7.85
CA PRO A 21 -34.60 25.16 6.71
C PRO A 21 -35.33 25.02 5.36
N ARG A 22 -35.29 26.07 4.55
CA ARG A 22 -35.84 26.09 3.19
C ARG A 22 -35.14 25.08 2.30
N ARG A 23 -35.89 24.08 1.83
CA ARG A 23 -35.41 23.16 0.77
C ARG A 23 -35.36 23.90 -0.58
N LEU A 24 -34.20 24.00 -1.16
CA LEU A 24 -34.00 24.53 -2.52
C LEU A 24 -34.64 23.58 -3.55
N SER A 25 -35.58 24.10 -4.36
CA SER A 25 -36.22 23.33 -5.42
C SER A 25 -35.32 23.22 -6.65
N ARG A 26 -35.45 22.11 -7.41
CA ARG A 26 -34.69 21.86 -8.66
C ARG A 26 -34.80 22.97 -9.71
N ARG A 27 -35.78 23.84 -9.63
CA ARG A 27 -35.94 25.03 -10.52
C ARG A 27 -35.03 26.19 -10.10
N GLY A 28 -34.61 26.28 -8.83
CA GLY A 28 -33.65 27.32 -8.39
C GLY A 28 -32.22 27.07 -8.83
N LEU A 29 -31.85 25.81 -9.13
CA LEU A 29 -30.51 25.46 -9.58
C LEU A 29 -30.24 25.79 -11.06
N LEU A 30 -31.29 25.79 -11.90
CA LEU A 30 -31.19 26.12 -13.32
C LEU A 30 -31.13 27.63 -13.59
N GLY A 31 -31.53 28.48 -12.63
CA GLY A 31 -31.46 29.94 -12.73
C GLY A 31 -30.07 30.54 -12.49
N LEU A 32 -29.15 29.79 -11.89
CA LEU A 32 -27.77 30.23 -11.59
C LEU A 32 -26.78 30.02 -12.74
N VAL A 33 -27.12 29.19 -13.72
CA VAL A 33 -26.28 28.93 -14.90
C VAL A 33 -26.51 29.92 -16.04
N SER A 34 -27.66 30.65 -16.04
CA SER A 34 -28.02 31.57 -17.11
C SER A 34 -27.68 33.06 -16.83
N ALA A 35 -27.06 33.38 -15.70
CA ALA A 35 -26.62 34.75 -15.37
C ALA A 35 -25.15 35.05 -15.75
N GLY A 36 -24.45 34.11 -16.37
CA GLY A 36 -23.03 34.20 -16.71
C GLY A 36 -22.71 34.70 -18.12
N THR A 37 -23.71 35.02 -18.99
CA THR A 37 -23.45 35.32 -20.40
C THR A 37 -23.89 36.71 -20.87
N ALA A 38 -24.18 37.65 -19.98
CA ALA A 38 -24.59 39.02 -20.35
C ALA A 38 -23.71 40.11 -19.68
N GLY A 39 -22.38 39.96 -19.74
CA GLY A 39 -21.44 40.94 -19.17
C GLY A 39 -20.18 41.15 -19.99
N LEU A 40 -20.28 41.19 -21.31
CA LEU A 40 -19.16 41.45 -22.20
C LEU A 40 -19.45 42.69 -23.08
N ALA A 41 -19.38 43.87 -22.49
CA ALA A 41 -19.12 45.12 -23.21
C ALA A 41 -19.00 46.28 -22.20
N ALA A 42 -17.84 46.50 -21.59
CA ALA A 42 -17.24 47.80 -21.21
C ALA A 42 -16.10 47.57 -20.23
N GLY A 43 -14.86 47.80 -20.63
CA GLY A 43 -13.73 47.83 -19.72
C GLY A 43 -12.43 47.26 -20.27
N ILE A 44 -11.85 47.91 -21.26
CA ILE A 44 -10.47 47.73 -21.68
C ILE A 44 -9.57 48.33 -20.59
N GLY A 45 -8.84 47.48 -19.88
CA GLY A 45 -7.78 47.93 -18.97
C GLY A 45 -7.79 47.17 -17.62
N GLY A 46 -7.18 45.99 -17.53
CA GLY A 46 -6.89 45.40 -16.23
C GLY A 46 -7.04 43.88 -16.06
N THR A 47 -6.94 43.09 -17.11
CA THR A 47 -7.10 41.64 -17.00
C THR A 47 -5.95 40.84 -17.63
N VAL A 48 -4.70 41.11 -17.24
CA VAL A 48 -3.55 40.28 -17.66
C VAL A 48 -2.93 39.49 -16.49
N ALA A 49 -3.37 39.71 -15.26
CA ALA A 49 -2.71 39.11 -14.07
C ALA A 49 -3.44 37.93 -13.43
N VAL A 50 -4.66 37.54 -13.83
CA VAL A 50 -5.42 36.47 -13.17
C VAL A 50 -5.48 35.16 -13.96
N THR A 51 -5.21 35.19 -15.27
CA THR A 51 -5.20 33.95 -16.09
C THR A 51 -3.89 33.17 -16.05
N SER A 52 -2.82 33.76 -15.49
CA SER A 52 -1.52 33.09 -15.38
C SER A 52 -1.38 32.20 -14.13
N ALA A 53 -2.23 32.39 -13.12
CA ALA A 53 -2.13 31.62 -11.86
C ALA A 53 -2.92 30.30 -11.89
N THR A 54 -3.93 30.14 -12.75
CA THR A 54 -4.70 28.91 -12.88
C THR A 54 -4.09 27.91 -13.88
N SER A 55 -3.27 28.40 -14.81
CA SER A 55 -2.55 27.53 -15.77
C SER A 55 -1.26 26.95 -15.20
N ALA A 56 -0.67 27.57 -14.16
CA ALA A 56 0.56 27.11 -13.53
C ALA A 56 0.35 25.94 -12.57
N SER A 57 -0.88 25.71 -12.07
CA SER A 57 -1.18 24.58 -11.17
C SER A 57 -1.54 23.29 -11.90
N ALA A 58 -1.93 23.35 -13.17
CA ALA A 58 -2.24 22.17 -13.98
C ALA A 58 -1.01 21.62 -14.74
N SER A 59 0.05 22.44 -14.88
CA SER A 59 1.26 22.10 -15.67
C SER A 59 2.37 21.44 -14.85
N SER A 60 2.29 21.36 -13.50
CA SER A 60 3.32 20.76 -12.66
C SER A 60 2.98 19.34 -12.15
N ALA A 61 1.82 18.79 -12.54
CA ALA A 61 1.47 17.39 -12.29
C ALA A 61 1.92 16.45 -13.42
N ALA A 62 2.48 16.99 -14.51
CA ALA A 62 2.88 16.21 -15.66
C ALA A 62 4.23 15.51 -15.42
N THR A 63 4.22 14.19 -15.56
CA THR A 63 5.35 13.27 -15.72
C THR A 63 6.33 13.17 -14.55
N ARG A 64 5.85 12.64 -13.42
CA ARG A 64 6.78 12.20 -12.37
C ARG A 64 7.30 10.81 -12.73
N VAL A 65 8.44 10.77 -13.40
CA VAL A 65 9.19 9.54 -13.66
C VAL A 65 10.05 9.21 -12.44
N VAL A 66 9.97 7.98 -11.97
CA VAL A 66 10.89 7.44 -10.96
C VAL A 66 11.93 6.58 -11.70
N PRO A 67 13.23 6.88 -11.59
CA PRO A 67 14.26 6.09 -12.26
C PRO A 67 14.20 4.61 -11.85
N PHE A 68 14.24 3.71 -12.84
CA PHE A 68 14.31 2.27 -12.63
C PHE A 68 15.72 1.84 -12.19
N HIS A 69 16.75 2.37 -12.85
CA HIS A 69 18.15 2.06 -12.56
C HIS A 69 18.64 2.78 -11.30
N GLY A 70 19.38 2.07 -10.46
CA GLY A 70 19.94 2.62 -9.22
C GLY A 70 20.62 1.56 -8.36
N ALA A 71 21.23 1.99 -7.25
CA ALA A 71 21.86 1.06 -6.30
C ALA A 71 20.86 0.15 -5.59
N ASN A 72 19.68 0.68 -5.28
CA ASN A 72 18.58 -0.06 -4.67
C ASN A 72 17.36 -0.01 -5.60
N GLN A 73 16.49 -1.00 -5.53
CA GLN A 73 15.27 -0.99 -6.33
C GLN A 73 14.34 0.16 -5.89
N ALA A 74 13.78 0.87 -6.87
CA ALA A 74 12.70 1.83 -6.65
C ALA A 74 11.44 1.12 -6.09
N GLY A 75 10.59 1.86 -5.36
CA GLY A 75 9.39 1.30 -4.75
C GLY A 75 9.60 0.79 -3.32
N ILE A 76 10.80 0.88 -2.75
CA ILE A 76 11.09 0.58 -1.34
C ILE A 76 11.04 1.86 -0.52
N THR A 77 12.03 2.73 -0.64
CA THR A 77 12.10 4.01 0.06
C THR A 77 11.45 5.17 -0.70
N THR A 78 11.13 4.99 -1.98
CA THR A 78 10.40 5.97 -2.80
C THR A 78 9.13 6.44 -2.09
N ALA A 79 8.77 7.72 -2.21
CA ALA A 79 7.51 8.24 -1.69
C ALA A 79 6.35 7.35 -2.15
N ALA A 80 5.54 6.86 -1.20
CA ALA A 80 4.51 5.86 -1.48
C ALA A 80 3.42 6.45 -2.40
N GLN A 81 3.19 5.81 -3.54
CA GLN A 81 2.12 6.14 -4.48
C GLN A 81 0.76 5.68 -3.93
N ASP A 82 -0.33 6.16 -4.53
CA ASP A 82 -1.68 5.90 -4.02
C ASP A 82 -2.27 4.53 -4.44
N ARG A 83 -1.66 3.86 -5.42
CA ARG A 83 -2.15 2.59 -5.99
C ARG A 83 -1.07 1.53 -5.97
N LEU A 84 -1.52 0.30 -5.80
CA LEU A 84 -0.70 -0.91 -5.82
C LEU A 84 -1.35 -1.98 -6.69
N HIS A 85 -0.55 -2.67 -7.48
CA HIS A 85 -0.85 -4.01 -7.97
C HIS A 85 0.33 -4.92 -7.62
N PHE A 86 0.13 -5.77 -6.62
CA PHE A 86 1.11 -6.79 -6.24
C PHE A 86 0.78 -8.10 -6.95
N ALA A 87 1.79 -8.80 -7.45
CA ALA A 87 1.64 -10.10 -8.10
C ALA A 87 2.74 -11.06 -7.65
N ALA A 88 2.38 -12.29 -7.34
CA ALA A 88 3.31 -13.39 -7.09
C ALA A 88 3.15 -14.45 -8.17
N PHE A 89 4.26 -15.07 -8.56
CA PHE A 89 4.33 -16.00 -9.67
C PHE A 89 4.97 -17.32 -9.23
N ASP A 90 4.51 -18.41 -9.84
CA ASP A 90 5.17 -19.71 -9.81
C ASP A 90 5.83 -19.98 -11.16
N LEU A 91 7.09 -20.43 -11.15
CA LEU A 91 7.79 -20.84 -12.34
C LEU A 91 7.20 -22.15 -12.89
N ALA A 92 7.03 -22.24 -14.19
CA ALA A 92 6.53 -23.44 -14.85
C ALA A 92 7.39 -24.66 -14.44
N SER A 93 6.76 -25.82 -14.26
CA SER A 93 7.48 -27.04 -13.88
C SER A 93 8.54 -27.46 -14.92
N THR A 94 8.40 -27.02 -16.15
CA THR A 94 9.33 -27.24 -17.25
C THR A 94 10.38 -26.17 -17.40
N ALA A 95 10.28 -25.04 -16.65
CA ALA A 95 11.22 -23.95 -16.76
C ALA A 95 12.63 -24.37 -16.33
N THR A 96 13.61 -24.00 -17.11
CA THR A 96 15.03 -24.20 -16.86
C THR A 96 15.67 -22.97 -16.18
N ARG A 97 16.94 -23.09 -15.77
CA ARG A 97 17.73 -21.96 -15.29
C ARG A 97 17.86 -20.86 -16.34
N ASP A 98 18.07 -21.25 -17.61
CA ASP A 98 18.21 -20.29 -18.71
C ASP A 98 16.89 -19.56 -18.97
N ASP A 99 15.73 -20.26 -18.94
CA ASP A 99 14.41 -19.64 -19.03
C ASP A 99 14.17 -18.62 -17.91
N LEU A 100 14.67 -18.88 -16.69
CA LEU A 100 14.58 -17.94 -15.59
C LEU A 100 15.45 -16.68 -15.84
N ILE A 101 16.67 -16.86 -16.32
CA ILE A 101 17.58 -15.73 -16.63
C ILE A 101 16.96 -14.88 -17.73
N GLU A 102 16.50 -15.49 -18.83
CA GLU A 102 15.84 -14.79 -19.94
C GLU A 102 14.58 -14.05 -19.46
N LEU A 103 13.76 -14.66 -18.61
CA LEU A 103 12.58 -14.01 -18.04
C LEU A 103 12.95 -12.75 -17.26
N LEU A 104 13.99 -12.81 -16.42
CA LEU A 104 14.43 -11.66 -15.62
C LEU A 104 15.04 -10.56 -16.49
N GLN A 105 15.72 -10.90 -17.57
CA GLN A 105 16.21 -9.95 -18.57
C GLN A 105 15.05 -9.26 -19.29
N ASP A 106 14.09 -10.01 -19.79
CA ASP A 106 12.90 -9.47 -20.48
C ASP A 106 12.09 -8.57 -19.56
N TRP A 107 11.88 -8.99 -18.30
CA TRP A 107 11.20 -8.17 -17.29
C TRP A 107 11.97 -6.89 -16.99
N THR A 108 13.28 -6.93 -16.95
CA THR A 108 14.14 -5.76 -16.72
C THR A 108 13.98 -4.74 -17.83
N LEU A 109 14.06 -5.18 -19.08
CA LEU A 109 13.90 -4.31 -20.25
C LEU A 109 12.50 -3.67 -20.27
N ALA A 110 11.46 -4.48 -20.05
CA ALA A 110 10.09 -3.99 -20.01
C ALA A 110 9.88 -3.00 -18.85
N ALA A 111 10.40 -3.30 -17.66
CA ALA A 111 10.28 -2.45 -16.47
C ALA A 111 10.96 -1.09 -16.65
N ALA A 112 12.16 -1.07 -17.26
CA ALA A 112 12.88 0.17 -17.54
C ALA A 112 12.10 1.08 -18.49
N ARG A 113 11.33 0.55 -19.42
CA ARG A 113 10.46 1.31 -20.34
C ARG A 113 9.17 1.75 -19.66
N LEU A 114 8.46 0.82 -19.01
CA LEU A 114 7.18 1.09 -18.34
C LEU A 114 7.30 2.20 -17.28
N THR A 115 8.39 2.22 -16.50
CA THR A 115 8.61 3.26 -15.48
C THR A 115 8.86 4.65 -16.06
N GLN A 116 9.13 4.75 -17.36
CA GLN A 116 9.21 6.00 -18.10
C GLN A 116 7.87 6.40 -18.76
N GLY A 117 6.82 5.56 -18.63
CA GLY A 117 5.53 5.77 -19.30
C GLY A 117 5.56 5.38 -20.78
N LEU A 118 6.48 4.48 -21.16
CA LEU A 118 6.62 3.94 -22.51
C LEU A 118 5.99 2.54 -22.57
N ASP A 119 5.58 2.12 -23.77
CA ASP A 119 5.17 0.74 -24.04
C ASP A 119 6.35 -0.22 -23.79
N VAL A 120 6.07 -1.50 -23.55
CA VAL A 120 7.09 -2.52 -23.23
C VAL A 120 8.13 -2.75 -24.32
N SER A 121 7.80 -2.43 -25.57
CA SER A 121 8.71 -2.52 -26.74
C SER A 121 8.61 -1.25 -27.59
N GLU A 122 9.45 -1.14 -28.63
CA GLU A 122 9.37 -0.04 -29.60
C GLU A 122 8.11 -0.16 -30.49
N GLU A 123 7.67 -1.37 -30.83
CA GLU A 123 6.46 -1.59 -31.62
C GLU A 123 5.19 -1.33 -30.79
N GLY A 124 5.26 -1.56 -29.49
CA GLY A 124 4.21 -1.25 -28.55
C GLY A 124 2.86 -1.89 -28.84
N ALA A 125 1.79 -1.15 -28.54
CA ALA A 125 0.42 -1.64 -28.68
C ALA A 125 -0.14 -1.55 -30.10
N VAL A 126 0.47 -0.78 -31.00
CA VAL A 126 -0.12 -0.45 -32.31
C VAL A 126 0.90 -0.48 -33.48
N GLY A 127 2.17 -0.70 -33.24
CA GLY A 127 3.23 -0.62 -34.26
C GLY A 127 3.51 -1.93 -35.00
N GLY A 128 3.06 -3.07 -34.46
CA GLY A 128 3.29 -4.38 -35.05
C GLY A 128 2.38 -4.69 -36.25
N PRO A 129 2.60 -5.84 -36.93
CA PRO A 129 1.79 -6.26 -38.07
C PRO A 129 0.36 -6.63 -37.63
N ASP A 130 -0.66 -6.27 -38.44
CA ASP A 130 -2.08 -6.54 -38.19
C ASP A 130 -2.42 -8.04 -37.98
N THR A 131 -1.53 -8.93 -38.41
CA THR A 131 -1.72 -10.39 -38.33
C THR A 131 -1.06 -11.01 -37.11
N ALA A 132 -0.40 -10.23 -36.25
CA ALA A 132 0.25 -10.68 -35.02
C ALA A 132 -0.36 -9.97 -33.79
N PRO A 133 -0.34 -10.62 -32.60
CA PRO A 133 -0.68 -9.92 -31.38
C PRO A 133 0.29 -8.75 -31.15
N PRO A 134 -0.20 -7.58 -30.69
CA PRO A 134 0.69 -6.45 -30.38
C PRO A 134 1.62 -6.79 -29.22
N ASP A 135 2.77 -6.14 -29.16
CA ASP A 135 3.76 -6.36 -28.10
C ASP A 135 3.32 -5.82 -26.73
N ASP A 136 2.53 -4.78 -26.75
CA ASP A 136 1.97 -4.18 -25.54
C ASP A 136 0.45 -4.36 -25.48
N THR A 137 -0.13 -4.38 -24.29
CA THR A 137 -1.56 -4.60 -24.08
C THR A 137 -2.40 -3.33 -24.26
N GLY A 138 -1.77 -2.14 -24.31
CA GLY A 138 -2.33 -0.87 -24.77
C GLY A 138 -3.27 -0.13 -23.83
N GLU A 139 -3.60 -0.67 -22.65
CA GLU A 139 -4.55 0.00 -21.76
C GLU A 139 -4.01 1.28 -21.10
N ALA A 140 -2.69 1.51 -21.13
CA ALA A 140 -2.07 2.75 -20.67
C ALA A 140 -1.73 3.74 -21.79
N LEU A 141 -2.15 3.48 -23.03
CA LEU A 141 -1.92 4.41 -24.14
C LEU A 141 -2.43 5.81 -23.80
N GLY A 142 -1.54 6.80 -23.90
CA GLY A 142 -1.84 8.21 -23.60
C GLY A 142 -1.80 8.58 -22.12
N LEU A 143 -1.51 7.63 -21.22
CA LEU A 143 -1.19 7.92 -19.83
C LEU A 143 0.31 8.20 -19.70
N ASP A 144 0.67 8.97 -18.67
CA ASP A 144 2.06 9.21 -18.31
C ASP A 144 2.61 8.10 -17.38
N ALA A 145 3.87 8.22 -16.96
CA ALA A 145 4.51 7.27 -16.06
C ALA A 145 3.85 7.15 -14.68
N SER A 146 3.06 8.12 -14.26
CA SER A 146 2.30 8.16 -12.99
C SER A 146 3.12 7.72 -11.77
N SER A 147 4.38 8.13 -11.71
CA SER A 147 5.33 7.72 -10.66
C SER A 147 5.52 6.19 -10.55
N LEU A 148 5.30 5.42 -11.60
CA LEU A 148 5.38 3.96 -11.57
C LEU A 148 6.73 3.49 -11.02
N THR A 149 6.68 2.58 -10.07
CA THR A 149 7.82 1.80 -9.59
C THR A 149 7.52 0.32 -9.70
N LEU A 150 8.52 -0.45 -10.10
CA LEU A 150 8.47 -1.90 -10.18
C LEU A 150 9.57 -2.46 -9.29
N THR A 151 9.18 -3.24 -8.28
CA THR A 151 10.09 -3.88 -7.33
C THR A 151 9.94 -5.39 -7.44
N PHE A 152 11.03 -6.10 -7.64
CA PHE A 152 11.07 -7.54 -7.87
C PHE A 152 11.65 -8.26 -6.67
N GLY A 153 11.10 -9.44 -6.34
CA GLY A 153 11.57 -10.24 -5.23
C GLY A 153 11.53 -11.74 -5.54
N PHE A 154 12.37 -12.49 -4.84
CA PHE A 154 12.59 -13.93 -4.96
C PHE A 154 12.12 -14.65 -3.72
N GLY A 155 11.16 -15.55 -3.87
CA GLY A 155 10.63 -16.35 -2.78
C GLY A 155 11.52 -17.53 -2.41
N PRO A 156 11.31 -18.14 -1.24
CA PRO A 156 12.13 -19.28 -0.80
C PRO A 156 12.03 -20.49 -1.73
N THR A 157 10.90 -20.67 -2.40
CA THR A 157 10.64 -21.81 -3.31
C THR A 157 11.39 -21.71 -4.64
N LEU A 158 11.91 -20.53 -5.00
CA LEU A 158 12.84 -20.36 -6.12
C LEU A 158 14.13 -21.16 -5.92
N PHE A 159 14.62 -21.23 -4.69
CA PHE A 159 15.90 -21.87 -4.34
C PHE A 159 15.78 -23.37 -4.11
N THR A 160 14.72 -23.76 -3.41
CA THR A 160 14.35 -25.17 -3.23
C THR A 160 12.83 -25.25 -3.21
N ASP A 161 12.25 -26.13 -4.01
CA ASP A 161 10.81 -26.33 -4.04
C ASP A 161 10.28 -26.97 -2.74
N GLU A 162 8.97 -27.17 -2.64
CA GLU A 162 8.32 -27.76 -1.47
C GLU A 162 8.79 -29.22 -1.20
N SER A 163 9.35 -29.92 -2.18
CA SER A 163 9.96 -31.25 -2.04
C SER A 163 11.43 -31.20 -1.58
N GLY A 164 12.03 -30.00 -1.56
CA GLY A 164 13.44 -29.78 -1.28
C GLY A 164 14.34 -29.92 -2.51
N ALA A 165 13.78 -30.01 -3.72
CA ALA A 165 14.57 -30.10 -4.95
C ALA A 165 15.09 -28.72 -5.38
N ASP A 166 16.36 -28.67 -5.78
CA ASP A 166 16.99 -27.51 -6.40
C ASP A 166 16.81 -27.56 -7.92
N ARG A 167 15.77 -26.90 -8.40
CA ARG A 167 15.41 -26.91 -9.83
C ARG A 167 16.34 -26.09 -10.71
N PHE A 168 17.00 -25.08 -10.12
CA PHE A 168 17.74 -24.05 -10.86
C PHE A 168 19.23 -23.99 -10.50
N GLY A 169 19.73 -24.90 -9.63
CA GLY A 169 21.10 -24.85 -9.11
C GLY A 169 21.35 -23.63 -8.23
N LEU A 170 20.36 -23.23 -7.46
CA LEU A 170 20.39 -22.02 -6.62
C LEU A 170 20.32 -22.29 -5.11
N ALA A 171 20.19 -23.55 -4.68
CA ALA A 171 20.02 -23.89 -3.27
C ALA A 171 21.12 -23.29 -2.38
N ASP A 172 22.38 -23.36 -2.81
CA ASP A 172 23.53 -22.81 -2.07
C ASP A 172 23.59 -21.28 -2.07
N ARG A 173 22.80 -20.63 -2.91
CA ARG A 173 22.67 -19.17 -3.00
C ARG A 173 21.54 -18.61 -2.13
N ARG A 174 20.71 -19.49 -1.54
CA ARG A 174 19.60 -19.05 -0.70
C ARG A 174 20.12 -18.37 0.57
N PRO A 175 19.65 -17.12 0.87
CA PRO A 175 19.92 -16.52 2.16
C PRO A 175 19.39 -17.40 3.29
N ALA A 176 20.17 -17.59 4.36
CA ALA A 176 19.79 -18.45 5.48
C ALA A 176 18.47 -18.04 6.14
N GLU A 177 18.18 -16.75 6.16
CA GLU A 177 16.97 -16.16 6.74
C GLU A 177 15.74 -16.21 5.80
N LEU A 178 15.95 -16.52 4.52
CA LEU A 178 14.84 -16.63 3.55
C LEU A 178 14.15 -17.99 3.70
N ALA A 179 13.20 -18.03 4.59
CA ALA A 179 12.32 -19.19 4.83
C ALA A 179 10.87 -18.73 4.91
N ALA A 180 9.92 -19.64 4.67
CA ALA A 180 8.51 -19.35 4.91
C ALA A 180 8.32 -18.83 6.34
N LEU A 181 7.53 -17.76 6.50
CA LEU A 181 7.25 -17.20 7.80
C LEU A 181 6.58 -18.26 8.71
N PRO A 182 6.93 -18.30 10.01
CA PRO A 182 6.27 -19.20 10.94
C PRO A 182 4.77 -18.87 11.03
N ARG A 183 3.98 -19.83 11.46
CA ARG A 183 2.59 -19.57 11.80
C ARG A 183 2.52 -18.74 13.08
N PHE A 184 1.70 -17.69 13.04
CA PHE A 184 1.44 -16.82 14.18
C PHE A 184 0.07 -17.09 14.79
N ARG A 185 -0.10 -16.71 16.04
CA ARG A 185 -1.40 -16.80 16.71
C ARG A 185 -2.45 -15.98 15.94
N GLY A 186 -3.60 -16.59 15.67
CA GLY A 186 -4.69 -15.92 14.94
C GLY A 186 -4.59 -15.98 13.41
N ASP A 187 -3.54 -16.62 12.85
CA ASP A 187 -3.45 -16.88 11.42
C ASP A 187 -4.58 -17.79 10.94
N ALA A 188 -5.25 -17.35 9.89
CA ALA A 188 -6.29 -18.07 9.14
C ALA A 188 -5.90 -18.12 7.66
N LEU A 189 -4.64 -18.52 7.39
CA LEU A 189 -4.03 -18.44 6.07
C LEU A 189 -4.74 -19.31 5.04
N VAL A 190 -5.02 -18.70 3.88
CA VAL A 190 -5.53 -19.38 2.68
C VAL A 190 -4.33 -19.73 1.81
N PRO A 191 -4.09 -21.00 1.48
CA PRO A 191 -2.89 -21.43 0.74
C PRO A 191 -2.70 -20.72 -0.61
N THR A 192 -3.81 -20.39 -1.29
CA THR A 192 -3.79 -19.69 -2.57
C THR A 192 -3.54 -18.18 -2.47
N ALA A 193 -3.41 -17.63 -1.25
CA ALA A 193 -3.15 -16.21 -1.01
C ALA A 193 -1.76 -15.97 -0.40
N GLY A 194 -0.77 -16.79 -0.74
CA GLY A 194 0.57 -16.66 -0.20
C GLY A 194 1.62 -17.46 -0.97
N GLY A 195 2.89 -17.29 -0.59
CA GLY A 195 4.03 -17.88 -1.26
C GLY A 195 4.26 -17.32 -2.66
N GLY A 196 5.00 -18.06 -3.48
CA GLY A 196 5.40 -17.74 -4.85
C GLY A 196 6.92 -17.78 -5.02
N ASP A 197 7.38 -18.17 -6.22
CA ASP A 197 8.80 -18.21 -6.56
C ASP A 197 9.34 -16.79 -6.80
N LEU A 198 8.53 -15.96 -7.44
CA LEU A 198 8.85 -14.56 -7.78
C LEU A 198 7.72 -13.66 -7.34
N CYS A 199 8.03 -12.36 -7.10
CA CYS A 199 6.99 -11.35 -6.96
C CYS A 199 7.36 -10.05 -7.66
N ILE A 200 6.31 -9.27 -7.99
CA ILE A 200 6.42 -7.91 -8.52
C ILE A 200 5.50 -7.02 -7.70
N GLN A 201 6.03 -5.94 -7.16
CA GLN A 201 5.28 -4.84 -6.58
C GLN A 201 5.23 -3.69 -7.58
N ALA A 202 4.09 -3.45 -8.22
CA ALA A 202 3.85 -2.28 -9.05
C ALA A 202 3.09 -1.22 -8.25
N CYS A 203 3.72 -0.06 -8.01
CA CYS A 203 3.08 1.08 -7.36
C CYS A 203 3.04 2.26 -8.33
N ALA A 204 1.89 2.92 -8.45
CA ALA A 204 1.69 4.10 -9.28
C ALA A 204 0.66 5.06 -8.64
N ASP A 205 0.59 6.29 -9.14
CA ASP A 205 -0.47 7.23 -8.75
C ASP A 205 -1.76 7.00 -9.57
N ASP A 206 -1.65 6.34 -10.74
CA ASP A 206 -2.79 5.87 -11.54
C ASP A 206 -2.96 4.34 -11.42
N PRO A 207 -4.16 3.83 -11.09
CA PRO A 207 -4.40 2.39 -10.96
C PRO A 207 -4.26 1.64 -12.29
N GLN A 208 -4.57 2.28 -13.43
CA GLN A 208 -4.50 1.65 -14.73
C GLN A 208 -3.04 1.41 -15.15
N VAL A 209 -2.13 2.33 -14.82
CA VAL A 209 -0.69 2.19 -15.04
C VAL A 209 -0.12 1.01 -14.23
N ALA A 210 -0.53 0.85 -12.96
CA ALA A 210 -0.10 -0.29 -12.15
C ALA A 210 -0.63 -1.63 -12.70
N VAL A 211 -1.89 -1.67 -13.16
CA VAL A 211 -2.50 -2.87 -13.78
C VAL A 211 -1.83 -3.19 -15.12
N HIS A 212 -1.60 -2.18 -15.95
CA HIS A 212 -0.89 -2.31 -17.22
C HIS A 212 0.49 -2.95 -17.05
N ALA A 213 1.27 -2.46 -16.08
CA ALA A 213 2.59 -3.00 -15.80
C ALA A 213 2.53 -4.50 -15.46
N ILE A 214 1.69 -4.90 -14.49
CA ILE A 214 1.57 -6.31 -14.09
C ILE A 214 1.02 -7.17 -15.21
N ARG A 215 0.06 -6.67 -16.00
CA ARG A 215 -0.51 -7.42 -17.12
C ARG A 215 0.52 -7.70 -18.21
N ASN A 216 1.32 -6.72 -18.59
CA ASN A 216 2.40 -6.91 -19.57
C ASN A 216 3.49 -7.84 -19.04
N LEU A 217 3.96 -7.67 -17.80
CA LEU A 217 4.97 -8.54 -17.20
C LEU A 217 4.47 -9.98 -17.05
N SER A 218 3.17 -10.18 -16.75
CA SER A 218 2.55 -11.52 -16.74
C SER A 218 2.50 -12.14 -18.13
N ARG A 219 2.24 -11.34 -19.16
CA ARG A 219 2.24 -11.79 -20.56
C ARG A 219 3.63 -12.19 -21.03
N ILE A 220 4.66 -11.40 -20.69
CA ILE A 220 6.07 -11.71 -20.97
C ILE A 220 6.49 -13.03 -20.29
N ALA A 221 5.93 -13.33 -19.12
CA ALA A 221 6.20 -14.56 -18.39
C ALA A 221 5.54 -15.81 -18.99
N PHE A 222 4.62 -15.68 -19.93
CA PHE A 222 3.86 -16.80 -20.47
C PHE A 222 4.77 -17.95 -20.95
N GLY A 223 4.46 -19.16 -20.50
CA GLY A 223 5.24 -20.37 -20.78
C GLY A 223 6.41 -20.61 -19.82
N ARG A 224 6.95 -19.57 -19.14
CA ARG A 224 8.05 -19.65 -18.17
C ARG A 224 7.57 -19.52 -16.72
N ALA A 225 6.57 -18.67 -16.47
CA ALA A 225 5.94 -18.50 -15.16
C ALA A 225 4.44 -18.20 -15.31
N SER A 226 3.68 -18.42 -14.25
CA SER A 226 2.25 -18.12 -14.18
C SER A 226 1.93 -17.37 -12.89
N LEU A 227 0.90 -16.52 -12.97
CA LEU A 227 0.39 -15.79 -11.82
C LEU A 227 -0.17 -16.78 -10.79
N ARG A 228 0.40 -16.79 -9.58
CA ARG A 228 -0.08 -17.57 -8.45
C ARG A 228 -1.22 -16.83 -7.72
N TRP A 229 -1.00 -15.59 -7.36
CA TRP A 229 -1.99 -14.69 -6.77
C TRP A 229 -1.60 -13.24 -7.00
N SER A 230 -2.59 -12.36 -6.92
CA SER A 230 -2.36 -10.92 -6.99
C SER A 230 -3.26 -10.17 -6.01
N GLN A 231 -2.88 -8.93 -5.70
CA GLN A 231 -3.64 -8.04 -4.84
C GLN A 231 -3.60 -6.61 -5.37
N LEU A 232 -4.77 -6.06 -5.64
CA LEU A 232 -4.94 -4.63 -5.87
C LEU A 232 -5.03 -3.90 -4.53
N GLY A 233 -4.38 -2.73 -4.46
CA GLY A 233 -4.40 -1.87 -3.28
C GLY A 233 -4.64 -0.41 -3.64
N PHE A 234 -5.22 0.34 -2.70
CA PHE A 234 -5.48 1.76 -2.86
C PHE A 234 -5.27 2.51 -1.54
N GLY A 235 -5.09 3.82 -1.63
CA GLY A 235 -4.95 4.68 -0.46
C GLY A 235 -3.88 4.13 0.47
N ARG A 236 -2.62 4.47 0.22
CA ARG A 236 -1.51 4.03 1.07
C ARG A 236 -1.86 4.12 2.55
N THR A 237 -1.43 3.15 3.35
CA THR A 237 -1.61 3.16 4.82
C THR A 237 -0.33 3.56 5.55
N SER A 238 0.74 3.88 4.81
CA SER A 238 2.00 4.37 5.36
C SER A 238 2.60 5.40 4.41
N SER A 239 3.15 6.48 4.96
CA SER A 239 3.99 7.40 4.21
C SER A 239 5.45 7.01 4.39
N THR A 240 6.22 7.05 3.30
CA THR A 240 7.66 6.75 3.27
C THR A 240 8.52 8.00 3.08
N SER A 241 7.90 9.17 3.04
CA SER A 241 8.56 10.47 3.01
C SER A 241 7.89 11.43 4.01
N THR A 242 8.70 12.32 4.59
CA THR A 242 8.24 13.37 5.52
C THR A 242 7.32 14.39 4.85
N ALA A 243 7.42 14.54 3.52
CA ALA A 243 6.53 15.42 2.73
C ALA A 243 5.09 14.87 2.61
N GLN A 244 4.88 13.61 2.93
CA GLN A 244 3.57 12.97 2.84
C GLN A 244 2.83 13.03 4.18
N ALA A 245 1.58 13.49 4.15
CA ALA A 245 0.70 13.40 5.33
C ALA A 245 0.47 11.93 5.72
N THR A 246 0.34 11.67 7.03
CA THR A 246 0.02 10.34 7.54
C THR A 246 -1.38 9.93 7.10
N PRO A 247 -1.51 8.84 6.33
CA PRO A 247 -2.80 8.36 5.84
C PRO A 247 -3.61 7.67 6.93
N ARG A 248 -4.83 7.24 6.57
CA ARG A 248 -5.69 6.42 7.44
C ARG A 248 -5.95 5.06 6.81
N ASN A 249 -5.96 4.03 7.65
CA ASN A 249 -6.44 2.70 7.27
C ASN A 249 -7.98 2.63 7.31
N LEU A 250 -8.57 1.48 6.95
CA LEU A 250 -10.04 1.31 6.92
C LEU A 250 -10.71 1.31 8.29
N PHE A 251 -9.97 1.21 9.39
CA PHE A 251 -10.49 1.46 10.74
C PHE A 251 -10.59 2.95 11.07
N GLY A 252 -10.14 3.81 10.16
CA GLY A 252 -10.19 5.27 10.29
C GLY A 252 -9.08 5.88 11.14
N PHE A 253 -8.11 5.09 11.60
CA PHE A 253 -6.96 5.58 12.36
C PHE A 253 -5.80 5.99 11.45
N LYS A 254 -5.03 6.99 11.89
CA LYS A 254 -3.76 7.32 11.27
C LYS A 254 -2.81 6.14 11.37
N ASP A 255 -2.24 5.73 10.25
CA ASP A 255 -1.35 4.59 10.15
C ASP A 255 0.00 5.01 9.54
N GLY A 256 1.08 4.48 10.08
CA GLY A 256 2.42 4.84 9.62
C GLY A 256 3.02 6.10 10.25
N THR A 257 2.47 6.63 11.34
CA THR A 257 3.05 7.78 12.06
C THR A 257 4.53 7.55 12.43
N ALA A 258 4.86 6.37 12.96
CA ALA A 258 6.23 5.97 13.33
C ALA A 258 6.94 5.15 12.23
N ASN A 259 6.51 5.26 10.97
CA ASN A 259 7.19 4.57 9.87
C ASN A 259 8.57 5.18 9.59
N ILE A 260 9.52 4.36 9.14
CA ILE A 260 10.80 4.83 8.63
C ILE A 260 10.55 5.69 7.39
N LYS A 261 11.24 6.84 7.29
CA LYS A 261 11.17 7.76 6.17
C LYS A 261 12.45 7.70 5.34
N SER A 262 12.34 7.97 4.04
CA SER A 262 13.51 8.04 3.14
C SER A 262 14.53 9.09 3.56
N GLU A 263 14.09 10.12 4.29
CA GLU A 263 14.92 11.19 4.83
C GLU A 263 15.61 10.82 6.15
N GLU A 264 15.46 9.58 6.66
CA GLU A 264 16.16 9.01 7.81
C GLU A 264 17.25 8.02 7.35
N PRO A 265 18.37 8.46 6.75
CA PRO A 265 19.33 7.56 6.09
C PRO A 265 19.93 6.52 7.05
N ASP A 266 20.20 6.90 8.30
CA ASP A 266 20.75 5.98 9.30
C ASP A 266 19.74 4.86 9.63
N ALA A 267 18.46 5.20 9.83
CA ALA A 267 17.42 4.21 10.09
C ALA A 267 17.16 3.30 8.88
N VAL A 268 17.20 3.86 7.66
CA VAL A 268 17.08 3.09 6.41
C VAL A 268 18.25 2.12 6.29
N GLN A 269 19.48 2.58 6.55
CA GLN A 269 20.69 1.75 6.49
C GLN A 269 20.69 0.65 7.56
N GLU A 270 20.25 0.96 8.76
CA GLU A 270 20.23 0.02 9.89
C GLU A 270 19.14 -1.05 9.74
N HIS A 271 17.95 -0.66 9.29
CA HIS A 271 16.77 -1.51 9.39
C HIS A 271 16.25 -2.05 8.06
N VAL A 272 16.62 -1.48 6.90
CA VAL A 272 16.02 -1.81 5.60
C VAL A 272 17.00 -2.54 4.69
N TRP A 273 18.23 -2.04 4.55
CA TRP A 273 19.18 -2.59 3.58
C TRP A 273 20.01 -3.72 4.17
N VAL A 274 20.05 -4.86 3.45
CA VAL A 274 20.96 -5.98 3.74
C VAL A 274 22.40 -5.52 3.57
N GLN A 275 23.23 -5.79 4.57
CA GLN A 275 24.66 -5.45 4.58
C GLN A 275 25.48 -6.62 4.04
N ASP A 276 26.73 -6.36 3.65
CA ASP A 276 27.66 -7.39 3.14
C ASP A 276 27.86 -8.57 4.11
N ALA A 277 27.76 -8.32 5.41
CA ALA A 277 27.94 -9.33 6.44
C ALA A 277 26.68 -10.17 6.77
N ASP A 278 25.51 -9.78 6.24
CA ASP A 278 24.22 -10.39 6.63
C ASP A 278 23.87 -11.63 5.80
N GLY A 279 24.51 -11.85 4.67
CA GLY A 279 24.11 -12.94 3.79
C GLY A 279 24.95 -13.05 2.51
N PRO A 280 24.41 -13.71 1.49
CA PRO A 280 25.15 -13.87 0.22
C PRO A 280 25.34 -12.52 -0.49
N ALA A 281 26.49 -12.35 -1.12
CA ALA A 281 26.90 -11.09 -1.76
C ALA A 281 25.90 -10.56 -2.79
N TRP A 282 25.15 -11.43 -3.46
CA TRP A 282 24.14 -11.03 -4.45
C TRP A 282 22.97 -10.24 -3.86
N LEU A 283 22.72 -10.34 -2.53
CA LEU A 283 21.62 -9.66 -1.84
C LEU A 283 22.08 -8.37 -1.13
N ALA A 284 23.39 -8.12 -1.02
CA ALA A 284 23.92 -6.91 -0.39
C ALA A 284 23.39 -5.64 -1.08
N GLY A 285 22.88 -4.69 -0.29
CA GLY A 285 22.16 -3.51 -0.80
C GLY A 285 20.71 -3.78 -1.22
N GLY A 286 20.26 -5.02 -1.14
CA GLY A 286 18.86 -5.41 -1.26
C GLY A 286 18.10 -5.31 0.05
N SER A 287 16.94 -5.97 0.12
CA SER A 287 16.06 -5.98 1.31
C SER A 287 15.28 -7.29 1.36
N TYR A 288 14.60 -7.55 2.47
CA TYR A 288 13.55 -8.55 2.51
C TYR A 288 12.18 -7.88 2.50
N LEU A 289 11.26 -8.45 1.75
CA LEU A 289 9.86 -8.03 1.68
C LEU A 289 8.98 -9.05 2.40
N VAL A 290 8.20 -8.61 3.36
CA VAL A 290 7.12 -9.40 3.96
C VAL A 290 5.79 -8.85 3.46
N ALA A 291 4.94 -9.73 2.93
CA ALA A 291 3.58 -9.43 2.49
C ALA A 291 2.56 -10.20 3.35
N ARG A 292 1.60 -9.48 3.96
CA ARG A 292 0.52 -10.07 4.74
C ARG A 292 -0.81 -9.49 4.31
N LYS A 293 -1.73 -10.36 3.87
CA LYS A 293 -3.12 -9.95 3.62
C LYS A 293 -3.90 -10.05 4.93
N ILE A 294 -4.32 -8.90 5.45
CA ILE A 294 -5.00 -8.76 6.75
C ILE A 294 -6.43 -8.33 6.48
N ARG A 295 -7.37 -9.27 6.59
CA ARG A 295 -8.80 -8.96 6.53
C ARG A 295 -9.23 -8.25 7.80
N MET A 296 -9.96 -7.14 7.66
CA MET A 296 -10.56 -6.36 8.74
C MET A 296 -12.04 -6.74 8.90
N ILE A 297 -12.47 -6.94 10.14
CA ILE A 297 -13.88 -7.25 10.47
C ILE A 297 -14.61 -5.93 10.70
N ILE A 298 -14.85 -5.20 9.60
CA ILE A 298 -15.28 -3.80 9.60
C ILE A 298 -16.62 -3.64 10.31
N GLU A 299 -17.61 -4.53 10.06
CA GLU A 299 -18.94 -4.42 10.64
C GLU A 299 -18.94 -4.58 12.17
N THR A 300 -17.99 -5.32 12.74
CA THR A 300 -17.80 -5.43 14.18
C THR A 300 -17.12 -4.20 14.73
N TRP A 301 -16.07 -3.72 14.03
CA TRP A 301 -15.35 -2.51 14.40
C TRP A 301 -16.25 -1.28 14.43
N ASP A 302 -17.10 -1.10 13.42
CA ASP A 302 -17.99 0.06 13.29
C ASP A 302 -19.07 0.13 14.40
N ARG A 303 -19.35 -1.00 15.07
CA ARG A 303 -20.25 -1.07 16.21
C ARG A 303 -19.56 -0.85 17.56
N SER A 304 -18.22 -0.86 17.56
CA SER A 304 -17.44 -0.65 18.77
C SER A 304 -17.49 0.82 19.19
N GLN A 305 -17.50 1.08 20.50
CA GLN A 305 -17.46 2.44 21.04
C GLN A 305 -16.15 3.12 20.70
N LEU A 306 -16.16 4.44 20.50
CA LEU A 306 -14.95 5.20 20.18
C LEU A 306 -13.85 4.98 21.22
N GLY A 307 -14.16 5.02 22.52
CA GLY A 307 -13.18 4.78 23.58
C GLY A 307 -12.54 3.40 23.50
N GLU A 308 -13.28 2.37 23.08
CA GLU A 308 -12.75 1.03 22.86
C GLU A 308 -11.84 0.98 21.64
N GLN A 309 -12.24 1.62 20.53
CA GLN A 309 -11.39 1.71 19.33
C GLN A 309 -10.05 2.41 19.64
N GLU A 310 -10.09 3.52 20.39
CA GLU A 310 -8.89 4.27 20.79
C GLU A 310 -8.03 3.46 21.76
N ARG A 311 -8.64 2.74 22.72
CA ARG A 311 -7.94 1.85 23.66
C ARG A 311 -7.19 0.73 22.93
N VAL A 312 -7.85 0.06 22.01
CA VAL A 312 -7.27 -1.05 21.21
C VAL A 312 -6.08 -0.57 20.36
N ILE A 313 -6.20 0.59 19.74
CA ILE A 313 -5.11 1.15 18.93
C ILE A 313 -4.02 1.77 19.83
N GLY A 314 -4.39 2.46 20.92
CA GLY A 314 -3.49 3.21 21.80
C GLY A 314 -3.29 4.67 21.39
N ARG A 315 -4.11 5.17 20.44
CA ARG A 315 -4.07 6.55 19.93
C ARG A 315 -5.48 7.12 19.77
N SER A 316 -5.59 8.44 19.84
CA SER A 316 -6.82 9.16 19.50
C SER A 316 -7.13 9.03 18.01
N LYS A 317 -8.35 8.67 17.67
CA LYS A 317 -8.82 8.51 16.28
C LYS A 317 -8.78 9.83 15.52
N GLY A 318 -9.16 10.91 16.15
CA GLY A 318 -9.22 12.23 15.55
C GLY A 318 -7.84 12.80 15.21
N SER A 319 -7.02 13.03 16.23
CA SER A 319 -5.69 13.67 16.10
C SER A 319 -4.57 12.70 15.72
N GLY A 320 -4.69 11.42 16.06
CA GLY A 320 -3.59 10.45 15.98
C GLY A 320 -2.58 10.56 17.13
N ALA A 321 -2.82 11.43 18.11
CA ALA A 321 -1.97 11.55 19.29
C ALA A 321 -2.02 10.27 20.13
N PRO A 322 -0.92 9.87 20.82
CA PRO A 322 -0.96 8.77 21.77
C PRO A 322 -1.91 9.12 22.94
N LEU A 323 -2.54 8.12 23.54
CA LEU A 323 -3.47 8.34 24.67
C LEU A 323 -2.77 8.88 25.91
N SER A 324 -1.44 8.84 25.97
CA SER A 324 -0.63 9.52 27.00
C SER A 324 -0.56 11.04 26.81
N GLY A 325 -1.09 11.59 25.68
CA GLY A 325 -1.18 13.03 25.43
C GLY A 325 -0.26 13.53 24.32
N GLY A 326 -0.31 14.84 24.06
CA GLY A 326 0.49 15.49 23.04
C GLY A 326 -0.15 15.57 21.66
N GLY A 327 0.66 15.60 20.61
CA GLY A 327 0.25 15.59 19.20
C GLY A 327 0.51 14.24 18.53
N GLU A 328 0.23 14.14 17.21
CA GLU A 328 0.41 12.92 16.43
C GLU A 328 1.80 12.30 16.55
N PHE A 329 2.84 13.14 16.46
CA PHE A 329 4.25 12.72 16.46
C PHE A 329 4.90 12.75 17.84
N THR A 330 4.11 12.98 18.91
CA THR A 330 4.60 12.84 20.28
C THR A 330 4.89 11.38 20.58
N GLU A 331 6.05 11.10 21.16
CA GLU A 331 6.43 9.75 21.59
C GLU A 331 5.46 9.26 22.68
N PRO A 332 4.88 8.05 22.57
CA PRO A 332 4.00 7.52 23.58
C PRO A 332 4.73 7.30 24.92
N ASP A 333 4.17 7.81 26.00
CA ASP A 333 4.60 7.47 27.36
C ASP A 333 3.78 6.27 27.85
N PHE A 334 4.39 5.09 27.85
CA PHE A 334 3.74 3.84 28.26
C PHE A 334 3.64 3.64 29.76
N GLU A 335 4.31 4.49 30.55
CA GLU A 335 4.25 4.48 32.03
C GLU A 335 3.26 5.51 32.55
N ALA A 336 2.77 6.42 31.71
CA ALA A 336 1.77 7.39 32.09
C ALA A 336 0.48 6.71 32.54
N ALA A 337 -0.02 7.09 33.71
CA ALA A 337 -1.23 6.53 34.30
C ALA A 337 -2.25 7.62 34.62
N GLY A 338 -3.53 7.26 34.55
CA GLY A 338 -4.64 8.11 34.98
C GLY A 338 -4.74 8.22 36.49
N ALA A 339 -5.69 9.02 36.98
CA ALA A 339 -5.92 9.27 38.42
C ALA A 339 -6.16 8.00 39.25
N THR A 340 -6.62 6.92 38.60
CA THR A 340 -6.87 5.59 39.21
C THR A 340 -5.67 4.65 39.16
N GLY A 341 -4.51 5.10 38.65
CA GLY A 341 -3.33 4.27 38.46
C GLY A 341 -3.38 3.32 37.26
N VAL A 342 -4.43 3.37 36.44
CA VAL A 342 -4.55 2.59 35.21
C VAL A 342 -3.71 3.27 34.11
N PRO A 343 -2.87 2.51 33.37
CA PRO A 343 -2.10 3.07 32.25
C PRO A 343 -3.01 3.78 31.24
N LEU A 344 -2.59 4.94 30.75
CA LEU A 344 -3.31 5.70 29.74
C LEU A 344 -3.25 5.02 28.37
N VAL A 345 -2.13 4.36 28.05
CA VAL A 345 -1.98 3.50 26.88
C VAL A 345 -2.06 2.06 27.36
N ASP A 346 -3.09 1.36 26.93
CA ASP A 346 -3.34 -0.04 27.33
C ASP A 346 -2.15 -0.94 27.02
N LYS A 347 -1.87 -1.91 27.91
CA LYS A 347 -0.75 -2.85 27.75
C LYS A 347 -0.88 -3.75 26.54
N GLU A 348 -2.11 -4.05 26.12
CA GLU A 348 -2.45 -4.85 24.96
C GLU A 348 -2.81 -4.00 23.73
N SER A 349 -2.56 -2.67 23.77
CA SER A 349 -2.79 -1.81 22.63
C SER A 349 -1.79 -2.06 21.50
N HIS A 350 -2.26 -1.95 20.27
CA HIS A 350 -1.46 -2.16 19.06
C HIS A 350 -0.18 -1.32 19.06
N VAL A 351 -0.30 -0.03 19.35
CA VAL A 351 0.85 0.88 19.33
C VAL A 351 1.91 0.49 20.36
N ARG A 352 1.52 0.07 21.58
CA ARG A 352 2.48 -0.35 22.60
C ARG A 352 3.21 -1.63 22.19
N LEU A 353 2.48 -2.65 21.75
CA LEU A 353 3.06 -3.95 21.38
C LEU A 353 3.92 -3.90 20.12
N ALA A 354 3.61 -3.00 19.17
CA ALA A 354 4.41 -2.81 17.97
C ALA A 354 5.60 -1.84 18.14
N HIS A 355 5.73 -1.20 19.32
CA HIS A 355 6.71 -0.14 19.52
C HIS A 355 8.15 -0.67 19.59
N PRO A 356 9.16 0.05 19.05
CA PRO A 356 10.56 -0.37 19.12
C PRO A 356 11.08 -0.64 20.53
N THR A 357 10.64 0.12 21.54
CA THR A 357 11.09 -0.06 22.93
C THR A 357 10.77 -1.42 23.53
N VAL A 358 9.69 -2.07 23.06
CA VAL A 358 9.29 -3.42 23.50
C VAL A 358 9.71 -4.50 22.51
N ASN A 359 10.28 -4.11 21.36
CA ASN A 359 10.77 -4.98 20.31
C ASN A 359 12.28 -4.86 20.10
N SER A 360 13.06 -4.60 21.18
CA SER A 360 14.53 -4.55 21.14
C SER A 360 15.09 -3.53 20.12
N GLY A 361 14.39 -2.43 19.90
CA GLY A 361 14.77 -1.38 18.95
C GLY A 361 14.39 -1.65 17.49
N VAL A 362 13.79 -2.80 17.19
CA VAL A 362 13.42 -3.19 15.82
C VAL A 362 12.43 -2.21 15.21
N ARG A 363 12.72 -1.75 14.01
CA ARG A 363 11.83 -0.95 13.16
C ARG A 363 11.64 -1.64 11.81
N LEU A 364 10.51 -1.34 11.15
CA LEU A 364 10.15 -1.83 9.81
C LEU A 364 9.83 -0.63 8.91
N LEU A 365 10.25 -0.66 7.66
CA LEU A 365 9.75 0.26 6.65
C LEU A 365 8.45 -0.33 6.08
N ARG A 366 7.30 0.24 6.48
CA ARG A 366 5.98 -0.23 6.03
C ARG A 366 5.54 0.53 4.79
N ARG A 367 4.94 -0.21 3.85
CA ARG A 367 4.39 0.30 2.59
C ARG A 367 3.07 -0.38 2.26
N GLY A 368 2.15 -0.42 3.25
CA GLY A 368 0.87 -1.09 3.11
C GLY A 368 -0.17 -0.28 2.34
N TYR A 369 -1.22 -0.98 1.88
CA TYR A 369 -2.35 -0.42 1.15
C TYR A 369 -3.66 -0.99 1.66
N ASN A 370 -4.75 -0.24 1.55
CA ASN A 370 -6.08 -0.77 1.76
C ASN A 370 -6.48 -1.65 0.57
N PHE A 371 -7.34 -2.64 0.81
CA PHE A 371 -8.01 -3.39 -0.26
C PHE A 371 -9.50 -3.55 0.02
N VAL A 372 -10.29 -3.71 -1.04
CA VAL A 372 -11.70 -4.13 -0.99
C VAL A 372 -11.92 -5.10 -2.15
N ASP A 373 -12.09 -6.39 -1.84
CA ASP A 373 -12.24 -7.49 -2.79
C ASP A 373 -13.71 -7.97 -2.84
N GLY A 374 -14.64 -7.02 -2.83
CA GLY A 374 -16.07 -7.31 -2.81
C GLY A 374 -16.59 -7.68 -1.42
N ASN A 375 -17.42 -8.70 -1.34
CA ASN A 375 -18.05 -9.16 -0.10
C ASN A 375 -17.90 -10.68 0.06
N ASP A 376 -18.03 -11.14 1.32
CA ASP A 376 -18.03 -12.56 1.64
C ASP A 376 -19.43 -13.20 1.45
N GLU A 377 -19.52 -14.51 1.67
CA GLU A 377 -20.77 -15.28 1.55
C GLU A 377 -21.88 -14.80 2.50
N LEU A 378 -21.54 -14.08 3.55
CA LEU A 378 -22.49 -13.50 4.51
C LEU A 378 -22.85 -12.05 4.18
N GLY A 379 -22.40 -11.53 3.03
CA GLY A 379 -22.66 -10.15 2.61
C GLY A 379 -21.83 -9.10 3.34
N ARG A 380 -20.78 -9.49 4.08
CA ARG A 380 -19.86 -8.57 4.76
C ARG A 380 -18.73 -8.18 3.83
N LEU A 381 -18.18 -6.99 4.02
CA LEU A 381 -17.03 -6.53 3.21
C LEU A 381 -15.84 -7.48 3.35
N ASN A 382 -15.31 -7.94 2.21
CA ASN A 382 -14.00 -8.57 2.12
C ASN A 382 -12.96 -7.49 1.91
N ALA A 383 -12.59 -6.80 2.98
CA ALA A 383 -11.75 -5.62 2.94
C ALA A 383 -10.72 -5.65 4.07
N GLY A 384 -9.66 -4.86 3.94
CA GLY A 384 -8.64 -4.80 4.96
C GLY A 384 -7.38 -4.10 4.53
N LEU A 385 -6.28 -4.53 5.12
CA LEU A 385 -4.93 -4.03 4.88
C LEU A 385 -4.10 -5.09 4.15
N PHE A 386 -3.58 -4.75 3.00
CA PHE A 386 -2.47 -5.48 2.42
C PHE A 386 -1.19 -4.87 2.97
N PHE A 387 -0.70 -5.50 4.04
CA PHE A 387 0.50 -5.08 4.75
C PHE A 387 1.73 -5.51 3.95
N LEU A 388 2.57 -4.54 3.64
CA LEU A 388 3.90 -4.74 3.07
C LEU A 388 4.92 -4.08 4.00
N SER A 389 6.01 -4.79 4.27
CA SER A 389 7.16 -4.21 4.96
C SER A 389 8.47 -4.64 4.34
N PHE A 390 9.40 -3.70 4.32
CA PHE A 390 10.78 -3.93 3.90
C PHE A 390 11.69 -3.84 5.11
N GLN A 391 12.59 -4.80 5.22
CA GLN A 391 13.51 -4.92 6.35
C GLN A 391 14.80 -5.62 5.97
N ARG A 392 15.85 -5.38 6.74
CA ARG A 392 17.17 -5.98 6.60
C ARG A 392 17.16 -7.49 6.87
N SER A 393 16.24 -7.96 7.74
CA SER A 393 16.05 -9.36 8.09
C SER A 393 14.57 -9.67 8.33
N PRO A 394 14.04 -10.81 7.86
CA PRO A 394 12.68 -11.24 8.19
C PRO A 394 12.44 -11.41 9.70
N GLU A 395 13.48 -11.66 10.51
CA GLU A 395 13.36 -11.80 11.96
C GLU A 395 12.88 -10.49 12.63
N GLN A 396 13.12 -9.33 12.01
CA GLN A 396 12.55 -8.05 12.48
C GLN A 396 11.02 -8.10 12.47
N PHE A 397 10.43 -8.54 11.36
CA PHE A 397 8.98 -8.73 11.28
C PHE A 397 8.48 -9.81 12.23
N ILE A 398 9.19 -10.95 12.31
CA ILE A 398 8.82 -12.09 13.17
C ILE A 398 8.81 -11.66 14.64
N THR A 399 9.79 -10.86 15.08
CA THR A 399 9.89 -10.31 16.44
C THR A 399 8.67 -9.45 16.78
N VAL A 400 8.33 -8.49 15.93
CA VAL A 400 7.16 -7.62 16.14
C VAL A 400 5.87 -8.44 16.12
N GLN A 401 5.72 -9.35 15.16
CA GLN A 401 4.49 -10.15 15.01
C GLN A 401 4.28 -11.12 16.19
N ARG A 402 5.35 -11.67 16.79
CA ARG A 402 5.26 -12.48 18.00
C ARG A 402 4.77 -11.65 19.19
N ASN A 403 5.23 -10.43 19.33
CA ASN A 403 4.78 -9.50 20.38
C ASN A 403 3.31 -9.12 20.23
N LEU A 404 2.82 -9.01 18.98
CA LEU A 404 1.41 -8.76 18.67
C LEU A 404 0.49 -9.96 18.94
N ALA A 405 0.99 -11.06 19.49
CA ALA A 405 0.16 -12.24 19.78
C ALA A 405 -0.95 -11.98 20.82
N THR A 406 -0.77 -10.98 21.68
CA THR A 406 -1.75 -10.55 22.72
C THR A 406 -2.44 -9.23 22.37
N ASP A 407 -2.22 -8.70 21.16
CA ASP A 407 -2.81 -7.46 20.71
C ASP A 407 -4.35 -7.55 20.70
N ALA A 408 -4.99 -6.60 21.38
CA ALA A 408 -6.44 -6.47 21.42
C ALA A 408 -7.06 -6.27 20.01
N LEU A 409 -6.27 -5.74 19.06
CA LEU A 409 -6.68 -5.60 17.66
C LEU A 409 -6.97 -6.95 16.97
N ASN A 410 -6.43 -8.06 17.46
CA ASN A 410 -6.65 -9.41 16.90
C ASN A 410 -8.12 -9.87 16.94
N GLU A 411 -8.98 -9.22 17.74
CA GLU A 411 -10.43 -9.46 17.71
C GLU A 411 -11.07 -8.94 16.42
N TYR A 412 -10.47 -7.94 15.79
CA TYR A 412 -11.00 -7.21 14.63
C TYR A 412 -10.31 -7.51 13.32
N ILE A 413 -9.26 -8.33 13.32
CA ILE A 413 -8.47 -8.67 12.12
C ILE A 413 -8.26 -10.18 11.98
N LYS A 414 -8.01 -10.62 10.73
CA LYS A 414 -7.57 -11.99 10.41
C LYS A 414 -6.49 -11.94 9.34
N HIS A 415 -5.36 -12.56 9.61
CA HIS A 415 -4.29 -12.72 8.62
C HIS A 415 -4.65 -13.89 7.71
N VAL A 416 -4.96 -13.62 6.45
CA VAL A 416 -5.46 -14.63 5.48
C VAL A 416 -4.45 -14.93 4.37
N GLY A 417 -3.43 -14.10 4.17
CA GLY A 417 -2.33 -14.34 3.24
C GLY A 417 -0.97 -14.05 3.86
N SER A 418 0.07 -14.73 3.39
CA SER A 418 1.43 -14.58 3.91
C SER A 418 2.47 -14.96 2.85
N ALA A 419 3.44 -14.08 2.63
CA ALA A 419 4.59 -14.37 1.77
C ALA A 419 5.82 -13.60 2.27
N VAL A 420 7.01 -14.09 1.90
CA VAL A 420 8.30 -13.44 2.14
C VAL A 420 9.15 -13.60 0.89
N PHE A 421 9.88 -12.54 0.55
CA PHE A 421 10.74 -12.50 -0.61
C PHE A 421 12.08 -11.81 -0.28
N ALA A 422 13.18 -12.31 -0.85
CA ALA A 422 14.42 -11.57 -0.93
C ALA A 422 14.35 -10.63 -2.14
N VAL A 423 14.57 -9.35 -1.91
CA VAL A 423 14.55 -8.29 -2.93
C VAL A 423 16.00 -7.95 -3.24
N PRO A 424 16.53 -8.28 -4.44
CA PRO A 424 17.90 -7.97 -4.80
C PRO A 424 18.15 -6.46 -4.85
N PRO A 425 19.42 -6.01 -4.88
CA PRO A 425 19.76 -4.61 -5.13
C PRO A 425 19.18 -4.13 -6.46
N GLY A 426 19.24 -2.83 -6.72
CA GLY A 426 18.76 -2.25 -7.95
C GLY A 426 19.62 -2.63 -9.17
N VAL A 427 19.00 -2.60 -10.33
CA VAL A 427 19.70 -2.74 -11.62
C VAL A 427 20.54 -1.48 -11.86
N ARG A 428 21.82 -1.63 -12.10
CA ARG A 428 22.75 -0.50 -12.16
C ARG A 428 22.64 0.30 -13.45
N ASP A 429 22.56 -0.41 -14.56
CA ASP A 429 22.51 0.15 -15.91
C ASP A 429 21.89 -0.84 -16.92
N GLU A 430 21.87 -0.47 -18.18
CA GLU A 430 21.26 -1.25 -19.27
C GLU A 430 21.98 -2.59 -19.57
N SER A 431 23.20 -2.80 -19.07
CA SER A 431 23.96 -4.05 -19.23
C SER A 431 23.67 -5.08 -18.14
N ASP A 432 22.89 -4.70 -17.13
CA ASP A 432 22.56 -5.49 -15.95
C ASP A 432 21.08 -5.85 -15.95
N PHE A 433 20.68 -6.85 -15.16
CA PHE A 433 19.29 -7.25 -15.00
C PHE A 433 18.95 -7.61 -13.54
N VAL A 434 17.67 -7.58 -13.20
CA VAL A 434 17.19 -7.86 -11.86
C VAL A 434 17.72 -9.20 -11.34
N GLY A 435 18.50 -9.15 -10.26
CA GLY A 435 19.05 -10.35 -9.62
C GLY A 435 20.19 -11.01 -10.36
N SER A 436 20.85 -10.33 -11.31
CA SER A 436 22.03 -10.84 -12.07
C SER A 436 23.09 -11.45 -11.18
N GLY A 437 23.38 -10.84 -10.02
CA GLY A 437 24.34 -11.33 -9.04
C GLY A 437 24.01 -12.71 -8.46
N LEU A 438 22.76 -13.18 -8.54
CA LEU A 438 22.34 -14.51 -8.11
C LEU A 438 22.95 -15.60 -9.02
N PHE A 439 23.25 -15.28 -10.27
CA PHE A 439 23.72 -16.20 -11.31
C PHE A 439 25.22 -16.11 -11.57
N ALA A 440 25.90 -15.14 -10.95
CA ALA A 440 27.35 -14.89 -11.07
C ALA A 440 28.19 -15.92 -10.31
#